data_a2a988a4db440ce2d1cee1986687ec36
#
_entry.id   a2a988a4db440ce2d1cee1986687ec36
#
_cell.length_a   1.000
_cell.length_b   1.000
_cell.length_c   1.000
_cell.angle_alpha   90.00
_cell.angle_beta   90.00
_cell.angle_gamma   90.00
#
_symmetry.space_group_name_H-M   'P 1'
#
loop_
_entity.id
_entity.type
_entity.pdbx_description
1 polymer ?
#
loop_
_entity_poly.entity_id
_entity_poly.type
_entity_poly.pdbx_seq_one_letter_code
_entity_poly.pdbx_strand_id
1 'polypeptide(L)'
;MGDILYIVMPAYNEEANIENVVREWYPHVAYKAAGSRLVIADAGSTDATHDILKELCKEFDRLEVLRTDDKQHGPKCIALYDYAINKGADYIFQTDSDGQTSADEFPVFWHHRHDYDVILGNRTSRGDGRIRFFVEKVVTWLLFIFFRVRVPDANVPFRLMESSTLKRFLYRIPKDYFLPNIILTAYFKRFGCVVAYKRISFNGRSAGTNSINMLKIVKVGIRALKDFAMFAKDMSS
;
A
#
# COMPACT_ATOMS: atom_id res chain seq x y z
N MET A 1 -21.24 -5.22 16.72
CA MET A 1 -19.74 -5.40 16.68
C MET A 1 -19.19 -4.32 15.77
N GLY A 2 -18.04 -3.73 16.10
CA GLY A 2 -17.40 -2.76 15.19
C GLY A 2 -16.62 -3.48 14.09
N ASP A 3 -16.31 -2.77 12.99
CA ASP A 3 -15.54 -3.32 11.87
C ASP A 3 -14.10 -3.63 12.26
N ILE A 4 -13.59 -4.77 11.80
CA ILE A 4 -12.22 -5.23 12.00
C ILE A 4 -11.31 -4.56 10.97
N LEU A 5 -10.34 -3.78 11.47
CA LEU A 5 -9.39 -3.03 10.67
C LEU A 5 -8.00 -3.70 10.72
N TYR A 6 -7.42 -3.96 9.57
CA TYR A 6 -6.01 -4.28 9.44
C TYR A 6 -5.27 -3.11 8.80
N ILE A 7 -4.33 -2.50 9.53
CA ILE A 7 -3.36 -1.55 8.97
C ILE A 7 -2.13 -2.36 8.60
N VAL A 8 -1.70 -2.29 7.33
CA VAL A 8 -0.63 -3.13 6.79
C VAL A 8 0.48 -2.28 6.18
N MET A 9 1.74 -2.63 6.48
CA MET A 9 2.92 -1.88 6.06
C MET A 9 4.04 -2.82 5.59
N PRO A 10 4.54 -2.68 4.35
CA PRO A 10 5.79 -3.31 3.95
C PRO A 10 6.98 -2.52 4.53
N ALA A 11 7.97 -3.21 5.10
CA ALA A 11 9.18 -2.60 5.65
C ALA A 11 10.44 -3.23 5.05
N TYR A 12 11.50 -2.42 4.88
CA TYR A 12 12.82 -2.86 4.49
C TYR A 12 13.87 -1.81 4.85
N ASN A 13 14.73 -2.12 5.83
CA ASN A 13 15.78 -1.20 6.31
C ASN A 13 15.20 0.15 6.78
N GLU A 14 14.31 0.10 7.75
CA GLU A 14 13.63 1.27 8.32
C GLU A 14 13.97 1.47 9.82
N GLU A 15 15.16 1.04 10.28
CA GLU A 15 15.56 1.16 11.70
C GLU A 15 15.41 2.57 12.27
N ALA A 16 15.61 3.59 11.42
CA ALA A 16 15.51 5.00 11.82
C ALA A 16 14.06 5.49 11.99
N ASN A 17 13.07 4.81 11.40
CA ASN A 17 11.70 5.28 11.32
C ASN A 17 10.71 4.36 12.00
N ILE A 18 10.98 3.03 12.01
CA ILE A 18 9.97 2.01 12.28
C ILE A 18 9.33 2.12 13.67
N GLU A 19 10.10 2.51 14.70
CA GLU A 19 9.57 2.69 16.05
C GLU A 19 8.55 3.82 16.10
N ASN A 20 8.91 5.00 15.55
CA ASN A 20 8.01 6.14 15.50
C ASN A 20 6.75 5.84 14.71
N VAL A 21 6.89 5.19 13.55
CA VAL A 21 5.77 4.78 12.70
C VAL A 21 4.83 3.83 13.45
N VAL A 22 5.34 2.83 14.15
CA VAL A 22 4.50 1.94 14.97
C VAL A 22 3.76 2.73 16.05
N ARG A 23 4.43 3.61 16.80
CA ARG A 23 3.83 4.41 17.87
C ARG A 23 2.75 5.37 17.36
N GLU A 24 2.92 5.94 16.17
CA GLU A 24 1.93 6.82 15.53
C GLU A 24 0.71 6.05 15.01
N TRP A 25 0.90 4.86 14.43
CA TRP A 25 -0.20 4.13 13.79
C TRP A 25 -0.94 3.17 14.73
N TYR A 26 -0.30 2.68 15.79
CA TYR A 26 -0.90 1.72 16.71
C TYR A 26 -2.20 2.19 17.37
N PRO A 27 -2.37 3.46 17.79
CA PRO A 27 -3.62 3.93 18.35
C PRO A 27 -4.83 3.73 17.43
N HIS A 28 -4.63 3.76 16.12
CA HIS A 28 -5.70 3.57 15.15
C HIS A 28 -6.26 2.14 15.10
N VAL A 29 -5.55 1.15 15.59
CA VAL A 29 -6.06 -0.22 15.76
C VAL A 29 -6.43 -0.53 17.20
N ALA A 30 -5.75 0.08 18.18
CA ALA A 30 -5.96 -0.18 19.61
C ALA A 30 -7.40 0.10 20.06
N TYR A 31 -8.01 1.14 19.50
CA TYR A 31 -9.39 1.58 19.83
C TYR A 31 -10.46 1.06 18.86
N LYS A 32 -10.14 0.11 17.98
CA LYS A 32 -11.09 -0.54 17.08
C LYS A 32 -11.56 -1.88 17.62
N ALA A 33 -12.34 -2.61 16.82
CA ALA A 33 -12.77 -3.96 17.17
C ALA A 33 -11.59 -4.84 17.64
N ALA A 34 -11.84 -5.76 18.56
CA ALA A 34 -10.79 -6.58 19.20
C ALA A 34 -9.92 -7.37 18.20
N GLY A 35 -10.48 -7.71 17.02
CA GLY A 35 -9.76 -8.36 15.92
C GLY A 35 -8.83 -7.46 15.12
N SER A 36 -8.85 -6.13 15.32
CA SER A 36 -8.03 -5.19 14.53
C SER A 36 -6.55 -5.32 14.85
N ARG A 37 -5.69 -5.17 13.82
CA ARG A 37 -4.23 -5.38 13.93
C ARG A 37 -3.46 -4.34 13.11
N LEU A 38 -2.26 -4.01 13.60
CA LEU A 38 -1.19 -3.39 12.82
C LEU A 38 -0.23 -4.50 12.40
N VAL A 39 -0.08 -4.72 11.09
CA VAL A 39 0.75 -5.82 10.56
C VAL A 39 1.87 -5.24 9.70
N ILE A 40 3.10 -5.57 10.04
CA ILE A 40 4.29 -5.11 9.31
C ILE A 40 4.97 -6.32 8.68
N ALA A 41 5.14 -6.27 7.34
CA ALA A 41 5.91 -7.29 6.63
C ALA A 41 7.37 -6.86 6.54
N ASP A 42 8.22 -7.45 7.37
CA ASP A 42 9.66 -7.29 7.30
C ASP A 42 10.31 -8.54 6.73
N ALA A 43 10.97 -8.38 5.57
CA ALA A 43 11.73 -9.46 4.94
C ALA A 43 13.04 -8.93 4.40
N GLY A 44 14.12 -9.51 4.92
CA GLY A 44 15.47 -9.29 4.45
C GLY A 44 16.05 -7.94 4.82
N SER A 45 15.53 -7.24 5.81
CA SER A 45 16.23 -6.11 6.43
C SER A 45 17.59 -6.56 6.96
N THR A 46 18.59 -5.73 6.78
CA THR A 46 19.99 -5.97 7.16
C THR A 46 20.47 -5.03 8.27
N ASP A 47 19.59 -4.13 8.69
CA ASP A 47 19.75 -3.19 9.81
C ASP A 47 18.96 -3.69 11.05
N ALA A 48 18.80 -2.85 12.06
CA ALA A 48 18.11 -3.19 13.29
C ALA A 48 16.57 -3.24 13.19
N THR A 49 15.96 -3.05 12.01
CA THR A 49 14.49 -3.02 11.84
C THR A 49 13.81 -4.23 12.47
N HIS A 50 14.34 -5.43 12.22
CA HIS A 50 13.75 -6.67 12.74
C HIS A 50 13.77 -6.75 14.26
N ASP A 51 14.87 -6.39 14.87
CA ASP A 51 15.04 -6.45 16.33
C ASP A 51 14.16 -5.41 17.02
N ILE A 52 14.05 -4.20 16.45
CA ILE A 52 13.15 -3.15 16.93
C ILE A 52 11.69 -3.64 16.90
N LEU A 53 11.25 -4.20 15.78
CA LEU A 53 9.88 -4.73 15.65
C LEU A 53 9.59 -5.85 16.65
N LYS A 54 10.57 -6.72 16.92
CA LYS A 54 10.44 -7.79 17.89
C LYS A 54 10.25 -7.27 19.32
N GLU A 55 10.96 -6.21 19.70
CA GLU A 55 10.77 -5.56 21.00
C GLU A 55 9.40 -4.85 21.08
N LEU A 56 9.00 -4.12 20.02
CA LEU A 56 7.71 -3.45 19.96
C LEU A 56 6.51 -4.43 20.06
N CYS A 57 6.63 -5.65 19.54
CA CYS A 57 5.60 -6.69 19.71
C CYS A 57 5.40 -7.13 21.17
N LYS A 58 6.37 -6.90 22.07
CA LYS A 58 6.19 -7.14 23.51
C LYS A 58 5.40 -6.02 24.19
N GLU A 59 5.46 -4.80 23.65
CA GLU A 59 4.78 -3.61 24.16
C GLU A 59 3.35 -3.50 23.60
N PHE A 60 3.16 -3.85 22.31
CA PHE A 60 1.93 -3.64 21.55
C PHE A 60 1.27 -4.97 21.18
N ASP A 61 0.23 -5.39 21.91
CA ASP A 61 -0.47 -6.68 21.79
C ASP A 61 -1.20 -6.89 20.44
N ARG A 62 -1.47 -5.80 19.71
CA ARG A 62 -2.10 -5.83 18.38
C ARG A 62 -1.13 -5.54 17.24
N LEU A 63 0.17 -5.49 17.53
CA LEU A 63 1.22 -5.44 16.52
C LEU A 63 1.65 -6.86 16.15
N GLU A 64 1.65 -7.12 14.85
CA GLU A 64 2.09 -8.41 14.30
C GLU A 64 3.18 -8.20 13.24
N VAL A 65 4.20 -9.04 13.22
CA VAL A 65 5.24 -9.04 12.20
C VAL A 65 5.04 -10.24 11.29
N LEU A 66 4.69 -9.97 10.03
CA LEU A 66 4.54 -10.98 9.00
C LEU A 66 5.91 -11.29 8.37
N ARG A 67 6.36 -12.52 8.50
CA ARG A 67 7.54 -13.01 7.77
C ARG A 67 7.13 -13.37 6.35
N THR A 68 7.84 -12.82 5.37
CA THR A 68 7.67 -13.14 3.96
C THR A 68 9.02 -13.54 3.36
N ASP A 69 8.99 -14.38 2.32
CA ASP A 69 10.21 -14.83 1.66
C ASP A 69 10.74 -13.79 0.66
N ASP A 70 9.87 -12.90 0.18
CA ASP A 70 10.23 -11.90 -0.84
C ASP A 70 10.63 -10.57 -0.21
N LYS A 71 11.77 -10.04 -0.66
CA LYS A 71 12.30 -8.74 -0.22
C LYS A 71 11.66 -7.56 -0.94
N GLN A 72 10.99 -7.79 -2.06
CA GLN A 72 10.43 -6.74 -2.88
C GLN A 72 9.16 -6.16 -2.27
N HIS A 73 8.95 -4.86 -2.48
CA HIS A 73 7.79 -4.12 -1.95
C HIS A 73 6.44 -4.70 -2.42
N GLY A 74 6.29 -4.98 -3.72
CA GLY A 74 5.03 -5.46 -4.29
C GLY A 74 4.57 -6.80 -3.70
N PRO A 75 5.40 -7.86 -3.72
CA PRO A 75 5.09 -9.13 -3.08
C PRO A 75 4.75 -9.02 -1.60
N LYS A 76 5.45 -8.14 -0.84
CA LYS A 76 5.10 -7.87 0.55
C LYS A 76 3.70 -7.29 0.70
N CYS A 77 3.30 -6.34 -0.16
CA CYS A 77 1.94 -5.80 -0.16
C CYS A 77 0.90 -6.90 -0.43
N ILE A 78 1.16 -7.77 -1.42
CA ILE A 78 0.25 -8.88 -1.74
C ILE A 78 0.13 -9.84 -0.56
N ALA A 79 1.25 -10.22 0.07
CA ALA A 79 1.26 -11.10 1.24
C ALA A 79 0.50 -10.49 2.43
N LEU A 80 0.66 -9.19 2.68
CA LEU A 80 -0.05 -8.45 3.72
C LEU A 80 -1.57 -8.40 3.45
N TYR A 81 -1.97 -8.16 2.21
CA TYR A 81 -3.38 -8.17 1.82
C TYR A 81 -4.01 -9.56 1.98
N ASP A 82 -3.33 -10.59 1.48
CA ASP A 82 -3.79 -11.98 1.62
C ASP A 82 -3.89 -12.39 3.09
N TYR A 83 -2.90 -12.04 3.90
CA TYR A 83 -2.89 -12.28 5.33
C TYR A 83 -4.10 -11.64 6.02
N ALA A 84 -4.34 -10.35 5.80
CA ALA A 84 -5.45 -9.61 6.42
C ALA A 84 -6.82 -10.17 6.00
N ILE A 85 -7.01 -10.49 4.71
CA ILE A 85 -8.23 -11.14 4.20
C ILE A 85 -8.47 -12.48 4.91
N ASN A 86 -7.43 -13.33 5.01
CA ASN A 86 -7.55 -14.66 5.61
C ASN A 86 -7.76 -14.62 7.13
N LYS A 87 -7.39 -13.50 7.78
CA LYS A 87 -7.65 -13.24 9.21
C LYS A 87 -9.01 -12.60 9.48
N GLY A 88 -9.81 -12.38 8.44
CA GLY A 88 -11.17 -11.87 8.58
C GLY A 88 -11.27 -10.35 8.79
N ALA A 89 -10.32 -9.58 8.25
CA ALA A 89 -10.44 -8.13 8.21
C ALA A 89 -11.68 -7.71 7.42
N ASP A 90 -12.47 -6.75 7.92
CA ASP A 90 -13.52 -6.09 7.15
C ASP A 90 -12.93 -5.02 6.24
N TYR A 91 -11.95 -4.29 6.74
CA TYR A 91 -11.23 -3.24 6.02
C TYR A 91 -9.72 -3.40 6.16
N ILE A 92 -9.02 -3.13 5.07
CA ILE A 92 -7.56 -3.15 5.00
C ILE A 92 -7.07 -1.77 4.62
N PHE A 93 -6.22 -1.19 5.46
CA PHE A 93 -5.56 0.08 5.19
C PHE A 93 -4.07 -0.17 4.94
N GLN A 94 -3.57 0.19 3.76
CA GLN A 94 -2.14 0.09 3.46
C GLN A 94 -1.49 1.46 3.51
N THR A 95 -0.35 1.51 4.18
CA THR A 95 0.59 2.63 4.12
C THR A 95 2.03 2.12 4.12
N ASP A 96 3.00 3.00 3.84
CA ASP A 96 4.42 2.65 3.90
C ASP A 96 5.00 2.92 5.29
N SER A 97 6.13 2.29 5.61
CA SER A 97 6.81 2.35 6.92
C SER A 97 7.91 3.41 7.00
N ASP A 98 8.04 4.29 5.98
CA ASP A 98 9.12 5.27 5.86
C ASP A 98 8.83 6.66 6.47
N GLY A 99 7.67 6.79 7.14
CA GLY A 99 7.24 8.03 7.80
C GLY A 99 6.86 9.18 6.85
N GLN A 100 6.68 8.92 5.55
CA GLN A 100 6.30 9.96 4.58
C GLN A 100 4.81 10.32 4.64
N THR A 101 3.96 9.46 5.18
CA THR A 101 2.51 9.68 5.35
C THR A 101 2.18 9.97 6.80
N SER A 102 1.18 10.83 7.06
CA SER A 102 0.73 11.15 8.42
C SER A 102 -0.42 10.26 8.87
N ALA A 103 -0.31 9.68 10.06
CA ALA A 103 -1.38 8.91 10.68
C ALA A 103 -2.62 9.76 11.00
N ASP A 104 -2.45 11.07 11.19
CA ASP A 104 -3.55 12.01 11.48
C ASP A 104 -4.55 12.13 10.32
N GLU A 105 -4.17 11.75 9.11
CA GLU A 105 -5.05 11.78 7.95
C GLU A 105 -5.92 10.52 7.81
N PHE A 106 -5.58 9.42 8.51
CA PHE A 106 -6.33 8.17 8.48
C PHE A 106 -7.79 8.30 8.96
N PRO A 107 -8.13 9.07 10.02
CA PRO A 107 -9.51 9.18 10.51
C PRO A 107 -10.52 9.60 9.43
N VAL A 108 -10.12 10.44 8.48
CA VAL A 108 -10.98 10.88 7.37
C VAL A 108 -11.33 9.71 6.45
N PHE A 109 -10.37 8.79 6.21
CA PHE A 109 -10.61 7.57 5.42
C PHE A 109 -11.53 6.62 6.16
N TRP A 110 -11.27 6.41 7.45
CA TRP A 110 -12.07 5.52 8.28
C TRP A 110 -13.53 6.00 8.44
N HIS A 111 -13.73 7.30 8.56
CA HIS A 111 -15.07 7.89 8.68
C HIS A 111 -15.94 7.56 7.45
N HIS A 112 -15.36 7.61 6.27
CA HIS A 112 -16.06 7.38 5.01
C HIS A 112 -16.03 5.92 4.50
N ARG A 113 -15.59 4.96 5.31
CA ARG A 113 -15.38 3.58 4.86
C ARG A 113 -16.63 2.88 4.31
N HIS A 114 -17.82 3.26 4.78
CA HIS A 114 -19.07 2.68 4.30
C HIS A 114 -19.64 3.39 3.06
N ASP A 115 -19.07 4.52 2.68
CA ASP A 115 -19.54 5.29 1.52
C ASP A 115 -18.89 4.81 0.23
N TYR A 116 -17.76 4.07 0.32
CA TYR A 116 -16.93 3.68 -0.81
C TYR A 116 -16.34 2.29 -0.64
N ASP A 117 -16.20 1.54 -1.74
CA ASP A 117 -15.49 0.26 -1.75
C ASP A 117 -13.99 0.45 -1.51
N VAL A 118 -13.45 1.57 -2.03
CA VAL A 118 -12.02 1.91 -1.95
C VAL A 118 -11.83 3.42 -1.80
N ILE A 119 -10.99 3.83 -0.87
CA ILE A 119 -10.57 5.23 -0.71
C ILE A 119 -9.05 5.31 -0.90
N LEU A 120 -8.61 6.06 -1.89
CA LEU A 120 -7.21 6.25 -2.24
C LEU A 120 -6.76 7.66 -1.86
N GLY A 121 -5.54 7.77 -1.35
CA GLY A 121 -4.87 9.05 -1.19
C GLY A 121 -4.61 9.71 -2.56
N ASN A 122 -4.54 11.02 -2.58
CA ASN A 122 -4.07 11.80 -3.72
C ASN A 122 -3.03 12.79 -3.21
N ARG A 123 -1.77 12.54 -3.53
CA ARG A 123 -0.64 13.36 -3.10
C ARG A 123 -0.65 14.70 -3.80
N THR A 124 -0.99 15.77 -3.10
CA THR A 124 -1.11 17.13 -3.68
C THR A 124 0.20 17.89 -3.69
N SER A 125 1.11 17.58 -2.76
CA SER A 125 2.48 18.11 -2.73
C SER A 125 3.46 16.96 -2.67
N ARG A 126 4.54 17.03 -3.44
CA ARG A 126 5.59 16.01 -3.49
C ARG A 126 6.93 16.64 -3.20
N GLY A 127 7.51 16.27 -2.08
CA GLY A 127 8.91 16.56 -1.74
C GLY A 127 9.93 15.69 -2.49
N ASP A 128 9.47 14.74 -3.32
CA ASP A 128 10.29 13.65 -3.87
C ASP A 128 10.81 13.87 -5.31
N GLY A 129 10.62 15.08 -5.88
CA GLY A 129 11.33 15.54 -7.07
C GLY A 129 10.60 15.37 -8.40
N ARG A 130 11.06 16.15 -9.42
CA ARG A 130 10.45 16.26 -10.77
C ARG A 130 10.39 14.92 -11.52
N ILE A 131 11.37 14.03 -11.31
CA ILE A 131 11.45 12.74 -12.03
C ILE A 131 10.30 11.81 -11.63
N ARG A 132 9.99 11.72 -10.33
CA ARG A 132 8.87 10.88 -9.86
C ARG A 132 7.53 11.40 -10.34
N PHE A 133 7.35 12.72 -10.39
CA PHE A 133 6.16 13.33 -10.97
C PHE A 133 5.98 12.93 -12.44
N PHE A 134 7.07 12.97 -13.23
CA PHE A 134 7.02 12.56 -14.64
C PHE A 134 6.68 11.08 -14.80
N VAL A 135 7.32 10.20 -14.02
CA VAL A 135 7.04 8.75 -14.04
C VAL A 135 5.57 8.48 -13.74
N GLU A 136 4.98 9.17 -12.77
CA GLU A 136 3.56 9.00 -12.46
C GLU A 136 2.64 9.46 -13.59
N LYS A 137 2.96 10.56 -14.24
CA LYS A 137 2.19 11.01 -15.42
C LYS A 137 2.24 9.96 -16.53
N VAL A 138 3.41 9.36 -16.77
CA VAL A 138 3.56 8.25 -17.72
C VAL A 138 2.71 7.05 -17.29
N VAL A 139 2.74 6.66 -16.03
CA VAL A 139 1.91 5.56 -15.51
C VAL A 139 0.42 5.86 -15.70
N THR A 140 -0.03 7.07 -15.34
CA THR A 140 -1.43 7.47 -15.51
C THR A 140 -1.86 7.42 -16.99
N TRP A 141 -1.01 7.84 -17.90
CA TRP A 141 -1.25 7.77 -19.34
C TRP A 141 -1.31 6.32 -19.85
N LEU A 142 -0.41 5.46 -19.39
CA LEU A 142 -0.43 4.03 -19.71
C LEU A 142 -1.70 3.35 -19.18
N LEU A 143 -2.14 3.68 -17.96
CA LEU A 143 -3.40 3.16 -17.44
C LEU A 143 -4.60 3.55 -18.30
N PHE A 144 -4.60 4.77 -18.84
CA PHE A 144 -5.64 5.19 -19.78
C PHE A 144 -5.58 4.41 -21.09
N ILE A 145 -4.40 4.17 -21.66
CA ILE A 145 -4.24 3.43 -22.91
C ILE A 145 -4.67 1.97 -22.76
N PHE A 146 -4.11 1.28 -21.75
CA PHE A 146 -4.31 -0.16 -21.60
C PHE A 146 -5.67 -0.52 -20.99
N PHE A 147 -6.12 0.23 -20.00
CA PHE A 147 -7.30 -0.14 -19.20
C PHE A 147 -8.49 0.80 -19.36
N ARG A 148 -8.31 1.91 -20.10
CA ARG A 148 -9.35 2.97 -20.30
C ARG A 148 -9.80 3.60 -18.97
N VAL A 149 -8.94 3.64 -17.96
CA VAL A 149 -9.20 4.26 -16.66
C VAL A 149 -8.40 5.54 -16.46
N ARG A 150 -9.00 6.52 -15.77
CA ARG A 150 -8.34 7.76 -15.37
C ARG A 150 -8.25 7.81 -13.85
N VAL A 151 -7.04 7.97 -13.34
CA VAL A 151 -6.75 8.00 -11.90
C VAL A 151 -5.76 9.14 -11.62
N PRO A 152 -5.93 9.90 -10.54
CA PRO A 152 -5.00 10.98 -10.20
C PRO A 152 -3.64 10.46 -9.69
N ASP A 153 -3.65 9.38 -8.89
CA ASP A 153 -2.48 8.72 -8.34
C ASP A 153 -2.76 7.22 -8.21
N ALA A 154 -2.15 6.39 -9.06
CA ALA A 154 -2.41 4.96 -9.10
C ALA A 154 -1.59 4.15 -8.10
N ASN A 155 -0.42 4.67 -7.69
CA ASN A 155 0.54 3.97 -6.84
C ASN A 155 0.68 4.60 -5.46
N VAL A 156 -0.35 5.30 -5.00
CA VAL A 156 -0.30 5.90 -3.67
C VAL A 156 -0.27 4.83 -2.59
N PRO A 157 0.67 4.90 -1.63
CA PRO A 157 0.71 4.00 -0.49
C PRO A 157 -0.12 4.58 0.68
N PHE A 158 -1.37 4.88 0.46
CA PHE A 158 -2.32 5.36 1.46
C PHE A 158 -3.72 5.04 0.97
N ARG A 159 -4.17 3.82 1.27
CA ARG A 159 -5.39 3.26 0.70
C ARG A 159 -6.20 2.46 1.70
N LEU A 160 -7.46 2.79 1.82
CA LEU A 160 -8.45 1.99 2.55
C LEU A 160 -9.27 1.19 1.53
N MET A 161 -9.38 -0.10 1.75
CA MET A 161 -10.07 -1.03 0.87
C MET A 161 -10.99 -1.93 1.68
N GLU A 162 -12.22 -2.11 1.23
CA GLU A 162 -13.09 -3.17 1.73
C GLU A 162 -12.48 -4.53 1.37
N SER A 163 -12.40 -5.44 2.34
CA SER A 163 -11.76 -6.75 2.14
C SER A 163 -12.41 -7.59 1.05
N SER A 164 -13.72 -7.56 0.93
CA SER A 164 -14.48 -8.30 -0.09
C SER A 164 -14.12 -7.81 -1.50
N THR A 165 -14.06 -6.49 -1.67
CA THR A 165 -13.66 -5.83 -2.92
C THR A 165 -12.20 -6.12 -3.26
N LEU A 166 -11.29 -6.01 -2.29
CA LEU A 166 -9.88 -6.34 -2.51
C LEU A 166 -9.69 -7.81 -2.90
N LYS A 167 -10.33 -8.74 -2.19
CA LYS A 167 -10.28 -10.19 -2.42
C LYS A 167 -10.66 -10.56 -3.85
N ARG A 168 -11.71 -9.92 -4.39
CA ARG A 168 -12.21 -10.15 -5.76
C ARG A 168 -11.10 -9.99 -6.81
N PHE A 169 -10.15 -9.09 -6.62
CA PHE A 169 -9.13 -8.75 -7.61
C PHE A 169 -7.72 -9.21 -7.22
N LEU A 170 -7.43 -9.35 -5.93
CA LEU A 170 -6.09 -9.73 -5.46
C LEU A 170 -5.63 -11.05 -6.05
N TYR A 171 -6.51 -12.05 -6.12
CA TYR A 171 -6.17 -13.39 -6.61
C TYR A 171 -6.02 -13.50 -8.14
N ARG A 172 -6.28 -12.40 -8.87
CA ARG A 172 -5.93 -12.27 -10.29
C ARG A 172 -4.50 -11.78 -10.51
N ILE A 173 -3.81 -11.36 -9.45
CA ILE A 173 -2.45 -10.83 -9.50
C ILE A 173 -1.48 -11.90 -9.04
N PRO A 174 -0.40 -12.19 -9.81
CA PRO A 174 0.65 -13.11 -9.37
C PRO A 174 1.26 -12.66 -8.04
N LYS A 175 1.57 -13.63 -7.15
CA LYS A 175 2.08 -13.34 -5.79
C LYS A 175 3.41 -12.58 -5.79
N ASP A 176 4.22 -12.75 -6.82
CA ASP A 176 5.53 -12.11 -7.03
C ASP A 176 5.45 -10.81 -7.85
N TYR A 177 4.23 -10.30 -8.10
CA TYR A 177 4.06 -9.12 -8.92
C TYR A 177 4.54 -7.84 -8.21
N PHE A 178 5.34 -7.04 -8.89
CA PHE A 178 6.08 -5.92 -8.28
C PHE A 178 5.33 -4.60 -8.17
N LEU A 179 4.19 -4.40 -8.89
CA LEU A 179 3.37 -3.18 -8.87
C LEU A 179 1.88 -3.46 -8.57
N PRO A 180 1.53 -4.22 -7.51
CA PRO A 180 0.16 -4.65 -7.28
C PRO A 180 -0.81 -3.48 -7.11
N ASN A 181 -0.38 -2.40 -6.47
CA ASN A 181 -1.21 -1.24 -6.19
C ASN A 181 -1.72 -0.54 -7.46
N ILE A 182 -0.89 -0.49 -8.52
CA ILE A 182 -1.27 0.09 -9.81
C ILE A 182 -2.35 -0.77 -10.47
N ILE A 183 -2.14 -2.08 -10.52
CA ILE A 183 -3.06 -3.02 -11.16
C ILE A 183 -4.38 -3.12 -10.38
N LEU A 184 -4.33 -3.17 -9.04
CA LEU A 184 -5.54 -3.13 -8.20
C LEU A 184 -6.35 -1.86 -8.48
N THR A 185 -5.69 -0.70 -8.56
CA THR A 185 -6.37 0.57 -8.90
C THR A 185 -7.03 0.50 -10.29
N ALA A 186 -6.36 -0.13 -11.27
CA ALA A 186 -6.93 -0.34 -12.59
C ALA A 186 -8.17 -1.27 -12.53
N TYR A 187 -8.09 -2.38 -11.80
CA TYR A 187 -9.22 -3.30 -11.58
C TYR A 187 -10.40 -2.59 -10.92
N PHE A 188 -10.19 -1.89 -9.81
CA PHE A 188 -11.26 -1.19 -9.10
C PHE A 188 -12.02 -0.23 -10.04
N LYS A 189 -11.29 0.59 -10.80
CA LYS A 189 -11.90 1.55 -11.73
C LYS A 189 -12.55 0.89 -12.93
N ARG A 190 -11.95 -0.15 -13.49
CA ARG A 190 -12.44 -0.85 -14.69
C ARG A 190 -13.72 -1.61 -14.41
N PHE A 191 -13.84 -2.21 -13.22
CA PHE A 191 -14.97 -3.04 -12.83
C PHE A 191 -16.03 -2.30 -11.99
N GLY A 192 -16.01 -0.96 -12.04
CA GLY A 192 -17.09 -0.12 -11.52
C GLY A 192 -17.18 -0.04 -10.00
N CYS A 193 -16.08 -0.34 -9.27
CA CYS A 193 -16.06 -0.10 -7.83
C CYS A 193 -16.20 1.39 -7.52
N VAL A 194 -16.86 1.71 -6.41
CA VAL A 194 -17.04 3.08 -5.92
C VAL A 194 -15.73 3.55 -5.28
N VAL A 195 -14.91 4.27 -6.06
CA VAL A 195 -13.56 4.72 -5.66
C VAL A 195 -13.54 6.19 -5.39
N ALA A 196 -13.20 6.58 -4.15
CA ALA A 196 -12.95 7.97 -3.76
C ALA A 196 -11.46 8.30 -3.73
N TYR A 197 -11.14 9.60 -3.87
CA TYR A 197 -9.80 10.14 -3.72
C TYR A 197 -9.83 11.25 -2.67
N LYS A 198 -8.98 11.13 -1.62
CA LYS A 198 -8.82 12.14 -0.58
C LYS A 198 -7.43 12.75 -0.67
N ARG A 199 -7.33 14.06 -0.56
CA ARG A 199 -6.02 14.72 -0.53
C ARG A 199 -5.25 14.28 0.70
N ILE A 200 -3.97 14.00 0.52
CA ILE A 200 -3.03 13.68 1.59
C ILE A 200 -1.76 14.49 1.45
N SER A 201 -1.12 14.75 2.57
CA SER A 201 0.25 15.23 2.63
C SER A 201 1.21 14.08 2.32
N PHE A 202 2.36 14.41 1.77
CA PHE A 202 3.43 13.44 1.52
C PHE A 202 4.76 14.13 1.80
N ASN A 203 5.30 13.84 2.98
CA ASN A 203 6.50 14.48 3.48
C ASN A 203 7.76 13.96 2.79
N GLY A 204 8.84 14.74 2.80
CA GLY A 204 10.16 14.23 2.44
C GLY A 204 10.58 13.13 3.42
N ARG A 205 11.36 12.16 2.97
CA ARG A 205 11.91 11.13 3.87
C ARG A 205 12.73 11.77 4.98
N SER A 206 12.49 11.38 6.22
CA SER A 206 13.21 11.85 7.39
C SER A 206 14.62 11.23 7.46
N ALA A 207 14.78 9.98 6.95
CA ALA A 207 16.03 9.23 6.91
C ALA A 207 16.02 8.19 5.78
N GLY A 208 17.19 7.66 5.42
CA GLY A 208 17.36 6.63 4.39
C GLY A 208 17.83 7.15 3.03
N THR A 209 18.40 6.26 2.21
CA THR A 209 18.95 6.60 0.89
C THR A 209 17.93 6.43 -0.22
N ASN A 210 17.84 7.44 -1.09
CA ASN A 210 16.98 7.41 -2.27
C ASN A 210 17.62 6.53 -3.36
N SER A 211 17.15 5.29 -3.53
CA SER A 211 17.69 4.30 -4.49
C SER A 211 17.19 4.49 -5.91
N ILE A 212 16.94 5.74 -6.36
CA ILE A 212 16.47 5.99 -7.72
C ILE A 212 17.63 5.89 -8.70
N ASN A 213 17.65 4.78 -9.45
CA ASN A 213 18.56 4.60 -10.59
C ASN A 213 17.72 4.68 -11.89
N MET A 214 18.06 5.63 -12.77
CA MET A 214 17.36 5.84 -14.05
C MET A 214 17.29 4.58 -14.91
N LEU A 215 18.36 3.77 -14.93
CA LEU A 215 18.35 2.50 -15.68
C LEU A 215 17.37 1.48 -15.10
N LYS A 216 17.21 1.47 -13.74
CA LYS A 216 16.19 0.65 -13.09
C LYS A 216 14.78 1.11 -13.47
N ILE A 217 14.53 2.43 -13.49
CA ILE A 217 13.22 2.98 -13.89
C ILE A 217 12.85 2.57 -15.30
N VAL A 218 13.76 2.67 -16.26
CA VAL A 218 13.52 2.27 -17.65
C VAL A 218 13.24 0.76 -17.76
N LYS A 219 14.02 -0.10 -17.08
CA LYS A 219 13.78 -1.55 -17.06
C LYS A 219 12.42 -1.90 -16.44
N VAL A 220 12.07 -1.27 -15.32
CA VAL A 220 10.76 -1.42 -14.66
C VAL A 220 9.64 -0.96 -15.59
N GLY A 221 9.81 0.16 -16.29
CA GLY A 221 8.85 0.68 -17.25
C GLY A 221 8.59 -0.30 -18.42
N ILE A 222 9.64 -0.86 -19.01
CA ILE A 222 9.51 -1.85 -20.11
C ILE A 222 8.80 -3.13 -19.62
N ARG A 223 9.14 -3.62 -18.42
CA ARG A 223 8.44 -4.76 -17.81
C ARG A 223 6.97 -4.43 -17.58
N ALA A 224 6.68 -3.26 -17.00
CA ALA A 224 5.32 -2.83 -16.73
C ALA A 224 4.45 -2.75 -18.00
N LEU A 225 5.01 -2.34 -19.16
CA LEU A 225 4.30 -2.31 -20.43
C LEU A 225 3.83 -3.71 -20.88
N LYS A 226 4.70 -4.72 -20.76
CA LYS A 226 4.34 -6.11 -21.09
C LYS A 226 3.25 -6.64 -20.15
N ASP A 227 3.41 -6.37 -18.86
CA ASP A 227 2.48 -6.83 -17.83
C ASP A 227 1.11 -6.12 -17.99
N PHE A 228 1.09 -4.84 -18.32
CA PHE A 228 -0.16 -4.10 -18.58
C PHE A 228 -0.91 -4.64 -19.78
N ALA A 229 -0.21 -5.04 -20.85
CA ALA A 229 -0.84 -5.70 -21.99
C ALA A 229 -1.48 -7.03 -21.60
N MET A 230 -0.82 -7.82 -20.75
CA MET A 230 -1.34 -9.08 -20.22
C MET A 230 -2.60 -8.84 -19.35
N PHE A 231 -2.55 -7.92 -18.39
CA PHE A 231 -3.69 -7.59 -17.54
C PHE A 231 -4.84 -6.93 -18.31
N ALA A 232 -4.55 -6.13 -19.35
CA ALA A 232 -5.59 -5.56 -20.20
C ALA A 232 -6.39 -6.63 -20.94
N LYS A 233 -5.74 -7.71 -21.36
CA LYS A 233 -6.40 -8.86 -21.97
C LYS A 233 -7.30 -9.57 -20.95
N ASP A 234 -6.81 -9.81 -19.73
CA ASP A 234 -7.62 -10.40 -18.64
C ASP A 234 -8.84 -9.54 -18.26
N MET A 235 -8.71 -8.21 -18.29
CA MET A 235 -9.82 -7.28 -18.00
C MET A 235 -10.82 -7.14 -19.16
N SER A 236 -10.54 -7.71 -20.33
CA SER A 236 -11.40 -7.63 -21.53
C SER A 236 -12.17 -8.93 -21.75
N SER A 237 -11.75 -10.01 -21.12
CA SER A 237 -12.40 -11.31 -21.08
C SER A 237 -13.42 -11.40 -19.93
#